data_495e8a282bf43c2e35db1b31276a8dba
#
_entry.id   495e8a282bf43c2e35db1b31276a8dba
#
_cell.length_a   1.000
_cell.length_b   1.000
_cell.length_c   1.000
_cell.angle_alpha   90.00
_cell.angle_beta   90.00
_cell.angle_gamma   90.00
#
_symmetry.space_group_name_H-M   'P 1'
#
loop_
_entity.id
_entity.type
_entity.pdbx_description
1 polymer ?
#
loop_
_entity_poly.entity_id
_entity_poly.type
_entity_poly.pdbx_seq_one_letter_code
_entity_poly.pdbx_strand_id
1 'polypeptide(L)'
;MAEKLSIVFLDASTFGDVSLKRFSESWNCAVHRVTAPAEAAERVCGRDVIVLNKVVIDEALLDSAAAKDLKMIAIAATGTDNVDLEAARARGIRVCNVPGYAAQSVAQFTVALILELATRVGGYGELVRAGAWEKSPIYTLLEFPSFELAGKSLGIVGYGNIGRRVAEMARGFGLETLIAARPGSEGPGPQGRLPLDEVLKRSDIVSLHCPLTPQTRNLVDSRALALMKPGALLINAARGGLVDAEALIQALREKRLAGAAVDVLTQEPPPPDHPLIKAAKELDNLLVTPHCAWSAREARQRLMDEVLENILAFTRGQDRNRVA
;
A
#
# COMPACT_ATOMS: atom_id res chain seq x y z
N MET A 1 -4.74 -6.73 42.64
CA MET A 1 -5.15 -6.13 41.34
C MET A 1 -4.17 -6.70 40.29
N ALA A 2 -4.64 -7.27 39.19
CA ALA A 2 -3.73 -7.68 38.14
C ALA A 2 -2.97 -6.46 37.62
N GLU A 3 -1.66 -6.58 37.48
CA GLU A 3 -0.82 -5.50 36.96
C GLU A 3 -1.27 -5.12 35.54
N LYS A 4 -1.51 -3.81 35.33
CA LYS A 4 -1.95 -3.33 34.02
C LYS A 4 -0.80 -3.49 33.02
N LEU A 5 -1.06 -4.07 31.82
CA LEU A 5 -0.07 -4.17 30.76
C LEU A 5 0.61 -2.81 30.47
N SER A 6 1.91 -2.86 30.26
CA SER A 6 2.71 -1.73 29.78
C SER A 6 2.78 -1.77 28.27
N ILE A 7 2.18 -0.77 27.62
CA ILE A 7 2.09 -0.68 26.16
C ILE A 7 2.88 0.53 25.66
N VAL A 8 3.60 0.39 24.56
CA VAL A 8 4.21 1.52 23.87
C VAL A 8 3.78 1.59 22.40
N PHE A 9 3.40 2.78 21.96
CA PHE A 9 3.19 3.12 20.55
C PHE A 9 4.48 3.76 20.04
N LEU A 10 5.09 3.14 19.01
CA LEU A 10 6.41 3.56 18.53
C LEU A 10 6.34 4.65 17.44
N ASP A 11 5.27 4.72 16.66
CA ASP A 11 5.14 5.63 15.52
C ASP A 11 3.71 6.18 15.35
N ALA A 12 3.17 6.73 16.44
CA ALA A 12 1.78 7.19 16.50
C ALA A 12 1.41 8.29 15.49
N SER A 13 2.38 9.01 14.94
CA SER A 13 2.13 9.97 13.83
C SER A 13 1.49 9.31 12.61
N THR A 14 1.69 8.02 12.41
CA THR A 14 1.09 7.26 11.30
C THR A 14 -0.43 7.08 11.46
N PHE A 15 -0.96 7.22 12.65
CA PHE A 15 -2.40 7.11 12.93
C PHE A 15 -3.16 8.42 12.74
N GLY A 16 -2.41 9.54 12.59
CA GLY A 16 -2.96 10.89 12.37
C GLY A 16 -3.79 11.38 13.55
N ASP A 17 -5.06 11.72 13.32
CA ASP A 17 -6.02 12.27 14.29
C ASP A 17 -6.86 11.20 15.00
N VAL A 18 -6.57 9.92 14.83
CA VAL A 18 -7.30 8.84 15.52
C VAL A 18 -6.94 8.83 17.00
N SER A 19 -7.95 8.81 17.85
CA SER A 19 -7.78 8.86 19.30
C SER A 19 -7.26 7.54 19.88
N LEU A 20 -6.21 7.61 20.68
CA LEU A 20 -5.67 6.49 21.44
C LEU A 20 -6.27 6.38 22.88
N LYS A 21 -7.29 7.17 23.19
CA LYS A 21 -7.87 7.28 24.54
C LYS A 21 -8.32 5.93 25.10
N ARG A 22 -8.96 5.07 24.29
CA ARG A 22 -9.43 3.74 24.70
C ARG A 22 -8.29 2.84 25.18
N PHE A 23 -7.07 3.00 24.65
CA PHE A 23 -5.90 2.27 25.12
C PHE A 23 -5.42 2.79 26.47
N SER A 24 -5.29 4.11 26.65
CA SER A 24 -4.81 4.71 27.88
C SER A 24 -5.80 4.58 29.05
N GLU A 25 -7.08 4.43 28.80
CA GLU A 25 -8.09 4.10 29.81
C GLU A 25 -7.93 2.67 30.34
N SER A 26 -7.48 1.74 29.50
CA SER A 26 -7.37 0.31 29.81
C SER A 26 -5.99 -0.07 30.38
N TRP A 27 -4.91 0.54 29.87
CA TRP A 27 -3.54 0.13 30.12
C TRP A 27 -2.59 1.31 30.39
N ASN A 28 -1.37 0.99 30.85
CA ASN A 28 -0.30 1.98 30.98
C ASN A 28 0.36 2.20 29.60
N CYS A 29 0.05 3.32 28.93
CA CYS A 29 0.48 3.59 27.57
C CYS A 29 1.53 4.70 27.50
N ALA A 30 2.68 4.40 26.88
CA ALA A 30 3.61 5.40 26.37
C ALA A 30 3.35 5.62 24.87
N VAL A 31 3.41 6.88 24.41
CA VAL A 31 3.11 7.21 23.02
C VAL A 31 4.25 8.04 22.44
N HIS A 32 4.95 7.50 21.46
CA HIS A 32 5.96 8.22 20.68
C HIS A 32 5.41 8.52 19.30
N ARG A 33 5.56 9.76 18.87
CA ARG A 33 5.08 10.19 17.54
C ARG A 33 5.86 9.55 16.42
N VAL A 34 7.18 9.48 16.58
CA VAL A 34 8.14 8.88 15.65
C VAL A 34 9.21 8.19 16.49
N THR A 35 9.73 7.06 16.06
CA THR A 35 10.85 6.35 16.69
C THR A 35 11.96 6.15 15.65
N ALA A 36 13.11 6.76 15.91
CA ALA A 36 14.30 6.49 15.10
C ALA A 36 14.85 5.08 15.43
N PRO A 37 15.56 4.42 14.50
CA PRO A 37 16.10 3.08 14.75
C PRO A 37 16.94 2.98 16.04
N ALA A 38 17.77 3.99 16.33
CA ALA A 38 18.60 4.03 17.54
C ALA A 38 17.80 4.14 18.85
N GLU A 39 16.55 4.60 18.82
CA GLU A 39 15.69 4.79 20.00
C GLU A 39 14.80 3.57 20.28
N ALA A 40 14.69 2.64 19.31
CA ALA A 40 13.72 1.54 19.39
C ALA A 40 13.96 0.66 20.62
N ALA A 41 15.19 0.28 20.90
CA ALA A 41 15.55 -0.56 22.04
C ALA A 41 15.19 0.10 23.38
N GLU A 42 15.50 1.38 23.56
CA GLU A 42 15.15 2.12 24.79
C GLU A 42 13.64 2.15 25.01
N ARG A 43 12.85 2.40 23.94
CA ARG A 43 11.39 2.53 24.01
C ARG A 43 10.67 1.21 24.24
N VAL A 44 11.26 0.11 23.78
CA VAL A 44 10.75 -1.27 23.98
C VAL A 44 11.05 -1.78 25.39
N CYS A 45 12.10 -1.29 26.03
CA CYS A 45 12.55 -1.75 27.34
C CYS A 45 11.43 -1.66 28.40
N GLY A 46 11.17 -2.78 29.11
CA GLY A 46 10.15 -2.88 30.15
C GLY A 46 8.70 -2.80 29.64
N ARG A 47 8.47 -3.11 28.35
CA ARG A 47 7.12 -3.12 27.76
C ARG A 47 6.63 -4.55 27.55
N ASP A 48 5.36 -4.77 27.90
CA ASP A 48 4.67 -6.04 27.60
C ASP A 48 4.21 -6.10 26.15
N VAL A 49 3.78 -4.97 25.57
CA VAL A 49 3.22 -4.86 24.23
C VAL A 49 3.80 -3.66 23.51
N ILE A 50 4.21 -3.85 22.28
CA ILE A 50 4.53 -2.76 21.35
C ILE A 50 3.50 -2.68 20.24
N VAL A 51 3.09 -1.43 19.92
CA VAL A 51 2.23 -1.11 18.77
C VAL A 51 3.05 -0.30 17.80
N LEU A 52 3.12 -0.74 16.55
CA LEU A 52 3.93 -0.11 15.51
C LEU A 52 3.27 -0.22 14.13
N ASN A 53 3.59 0.69 13.24
CA ASN A 53 3.20 0.61 11.82
C ASN A 53 4.42 0.35 10.92
N LYS A 54 5.49 1.15 11.06
CA LYS A 54 6.65 1.14 10.16
C LYS A 54 8.00 0.95 10.86
N VAL A 55 8.05 1.04 12.17
CA VAL A 55 9.29 0.78 12.91
C VAL A 55 9.75 -0.65 12.66
N VAL A 56 11.04 -0.82 12.36
CA VAL A 56 11.63 -2.15 12.14
C VAL A 56 11.96 -2.80 13.47
N ILE A 57 11.51 -4.04 13.63
CA ILE A 57 11.82 -4.91 14.78
C ILE A 57 12.51 -6.15 14.22
N ASP A 58 13.82 -6.08 14.20
CA ASP A 58 14.69 -7.14 13.70
C ASP A 58 15.09 -8.15 14.79
N GLU A 59 15.78 -9.19 14.39
CA GLU A 59 16.32 -10.23 15.28
C GLU A 59 17.23 -9.60 16.34
N ALA A 60 18.10 -8.65 15.97
CA ALA A 60 19.04 -8.02 16.89
C ALA A 60 18.35 -7.30 18.04
N LEU A 61 17.25 -6.58 17.77
CA LEU A 61 16.46 -5.94 18.80
C LEU A 61 15.76 -6.98 19.67
N LEU A 62 15.18 -8.01 19.07
CA LEU A 62 14.47 -9.08 19.79
C LEU A 62 15.41 -9.93 20.68
N ASP A 63 16.70 -10.03 20.32
CA ASP A 63 17.74 -10.68 21.13
C ASP A 63 18.28 -9.81 22.26
N SER A 64 18.03 -8.53 22.18
CA SER A 64 18.59 -7.59 23.16
C SER A 64 17.86 -7.70 24.51
N ALA A 65 18.54 -7.27 25.58
CA ALA A 65 17.95 -7.15 26.92
C ALA A 65 16.72 -6.20 26.96
N ALA A 66 16.54 -5.35 25.97
CA ALA A 66 15.41 -4.45 25.85
C ALA A 66 14.09 -5.19 25.61
N ALA A 67 14.12 -6.30 24.90
CA ALA A 67 12.92 -7.09 24.55
C ALA A 67 12.58 -8.21 25.57
N LYS A 68 13.32 -8.33 26.69
CA LYS A 68 13.16 -9.42 27.66
C LYS A 68 11.76 -9.56 28.27
N ASP A 69 11.04 -8.44 28.40
CA ASP A 69 9.69 -8.40 29.00
C ASP A 69 8.60 -8.39 27.92
N LEU A 70 8.97 -8.34 26.63
CA LEU A 70 8.05 -8.24 25.51
C LEU A 70 7.27 -9.54 25.29
N LYS A 71 5.94 -9.43 25.26
CA LYS A 71 5.02 -10.56 25.12
C LYS A 71 4.25 -10.50 23.78
N MET A 72 4.02 -9.29 23.27
CA MET A 72 3.23 -9.10 22.05
C MET A 72 3.73 -7.94 21.20
N ILE A 73 3.71 -8.15 19.88
CA ILE A 73 3.89 -7.11 18.86
C ILE A 73 2.56 -6.97 18.10
N ALA A 74 1.92 -5.82 18.21
CA ALA A 74 0.70 -5.47 17.50
C ALA A 74 1.06 -4.57 16.31
N ILE A 75 1.12 -5.17 15.12
CA ILE A 75 1.42 -4.44 13.88
C ILE A 75 0.14 -3.73 13.44
N ALA A 76 0.15 -2.40 13.49
CA ALA A 76 -0.92 -1.54 12.98
C ALA A 76 -0.81 -1.41 11.45
N ALA A 77 -0.84 -2.54 10.75
CA ALA A 77 -0.81 -2.67 9.30
C ALA A 77 -1.24 -4.08 8.88
N THR A 78 -1.50 -4.27 7.57
CA THR A 78 -1.69 -5.61 7.00
C THR A 78 -0.34 -6.28 6.72
N GLY A 79 0.64 -5.53 6.18
CA GLY A 79 2.01 -6.02 5.92
C GLY A 79 2.78 -6.25 7.22
N THR A 80 3.68 -7.22 7.20
CA THR A 80 4.51 -7.62 8.36
C THR A 80 5.99 -7.53 8.05
N ASP A 81 6.35 -6.95 6.92
CA ASP A 81 7.71 -6.93 6.35
C ASP A 81 8.75 -6.23 7.27
N ASN A 82 8.29 -5.47 8.23
CA ASN A 82 9.11 -4.72 9.19
C ASN A 82 9.31 -5.44 10.54
N VAL A 83 8.83 -6.66 10.70
CA VAL A 83 9.03 -7.47 11.92
C VAL A 83 9.60 -8.82 11.55
N ASP A 84 10.68 -9.23 12.22
CA ASP A 84 11.21 -10.58 12.09
C ASP A 84 10.29 -11.58 12.81
N LEU A 85 9.43 -12.22 12.02
CA LEU A 85 8.42 -13.15 12.54
C LEU A 85 9.03 -14.46 13.07
N GLU A 86 10.15 -14.92 12.50
CA GLU A 86 10.84 -16.14 12.95
C GLU A 86 11.53 -15.90 14.27
N ALA A 87 12.24 -14.80 14.39
CA ALA A 87 12.87 -14.37 15.64
C ALA A 87 11.85 -14.16 16.77
N ALA A 88 10.71 -13.51 16.47
CA ALA A 88 9.63 -13.33 17.43
C ALA A 88 9.04 -14.67 17.90
N ARG A 89 8.79 -15.61 16.96
CA ARG A 89 8.26 -16.94 17.26
C ARG A 89 9.22 -17.74 18.13
N ALA A 90 10.52 -17.72 17.84
CA ALA A 90 11.53 -18.42 18.61
C ALA A 90 11.60 -17.96 20.08
N ARG A 91 11.18 -16.73 20.36
CA ARG A 91 11.14 -16.13 21.72
C ARG A 91 9.78 -16.20 22.39
N GLY A 92 8.79 -16.82 21.74
CA GLY A 92 7.42 -16.91 22.26
C GLY A 92 6.68 -15.56 22.26
N ILE A 93 7.17 -14.56 21.51
CA ILE A 93 6.51 -13.27 21.36
C ILE A 93 5.40 -13.40 20.33
N ARG A 94 4.17 -13.10 20.74
CA ARG A 94 3.01 -13.14 19.84
C ARG A 94 3.03 -11.94 18.90
N VAL A 95 2.93 -12.19 17.60
CA VAL A 95 2.80 -11.12 16.60
C VAL A 95 1.42 -11.16 15.97
N CYS A 96 0.71 -10.04 15.97
CA CYS A 96 -0.59 -9.88 15.33
C CYS A 96 -0.55 -8.70 14.35
N ASN A 97 -1.23 -8.85 13.22
CA ASN A 97 -1.42 -7.78 12.23
C ASN A 97 -2.89 -7.39 12.11
N VAL A 98 -3.23 -6.51 11.16
CA VAL A 98 -4.62 -6.13 10.87
C VAL A 98 -4.92 -6.37 9.39
N PRO A 99 -5.45 -7.55 9.02
CA PRO A 99 -5.79 -7.83 7.63
C PRO A 99 -7.04 -7.08 7.19
N GLY A 100 -7.05 -6.56 5.96
CA GLY A 100 -8.24 -6.09 5.28
C GLY A 100 -8.81 -4.72 5.70
N TYR A 101 -8.27 -4.05 6.72
CA TYR A 101 -8.80 -2.79 7.24
C TYR A 101 -8.88 -1.66 6.19
N ALA A 102 -7.93 -1.64 5.27
CA ALA A 102 -7.80 -0.58 4.28
C ALA A 102 -8.41 -0.92 2.92
N ALA A 103 -9.06 -2.08 2.76
CA ALA A 103 -9.52 -2.54 1.44
C ALA A 103 -10.39 -1.50 0.71
N GLN A 104 -11.30 -0.84 1.43
CA GLN A 104 -12.15 0.22 0.87
C GLN A 104 -11.35 1.45 0.47
N SER A 105 -10.44 1.92 1.36
CA SER A 105 -9.61 3.10 1.13
C SER A 105 -8.68 2.91 -0.07
N VAL A 106 -7.95 1.78 -0.11
CA VAL A 106 -7.02 1.48 -1.21
C VAL A 106 -7.75 1.30 -2.53
N ALA A 107 -8.93 0.66 -2.53
CA ALA A 107 -9.72 0.51 -3.75
C ALA A 107 -10.21 1.87 -4.28
N GLN A 108 -10.74 2.73 -3.41
CA GLN A 108 -11.14 4.09 -3.76
C GLN A 108 -9.98 4.90 -4.32
N PHE A 109 -8.81 4.83 -3.66
CA PHE A 109 -7.62 5.55 -4.10
C PHE A 109 -7.10 5.02 -5.45
N THR A 110 -7.11 3.69 -5.65
CA THR A 110 -6.77 3.08 -6.94
C THR A 110 -7.66 3.60 -8.07
N VAL A 111 -8.98 3.68 -7.84
CA VAL A 111 -9.91 4.24 -8.83
C VAL A 111 -9.65 5.73 -9.05
N ALA A 112 -9.34 6.49 -8.00
CA ALA A 112 -8.97 7.90 -8.14
C ALA A 112 -7.70 8.09 -8.99
N LEU A 113 -6.67 7.24 -8.81
CA LEU A 113 -5.47 7.24 -9.64
C LEU A 113 -5.78 6.92 -11.12
N ILE A 114 -6.68 5.96 -11.37
CA ILE A 114 -7.14 5.64 -12.74
C ILE A 114 -7.84 6.84 -13.36
N LEU A 115 -8.76 7.47 -12.63
CA LEU A 115 -9.49 8.65 -13.08
C LEU A 115 -8.56 9.84 -13.34
N GLU A 116 -7.59 10.09 -12.46
CA GLU A 116 -6.60 11.16 -12.66
C GLU A 116 -5.79 10.94 -13.93
N LEU A 117 -5.29 9.74 -14.18
CA LEU A 117 -4.56 9.43 -15.41
C LEU A 117 -5.44 9.49 -16.67
N ALA A 118 -6.73 9.16 -16.54
CA ALA A 118 -7.67 9.18 -17.66
C ALA A 118 -8.17 10.60 -18.01
N THR A 119 -8.30 11.48 -17.03
CA THR A 119 -8.96 12.80 -17.18
C THR A 119 -8.06 14.00 -16.93
N ARG A 120 -6.96 13.82 -16.21
CA ARG A 120 -6.00 14.87 -15.82
C ARG A 120 -6.66 16.05 -15.09
N VAL A 121 -7.68 15.75 -14.28
CA VAL A 121 -8.48 16.78 -13.59
C VAL A 121 -7.63 17.66 -12.67
N GLY A 122 -6.65 17.07 -11.98
CA GLY A 122 -5.68 17.81 -11.17
C GLY A 122 -4.84 18.77 -12.01
N GLY A 123 -4.33 18.32 -13.15
CA GLY A 123 -3.55 19.13 -14.09
C GLY A 123 -4.35 20.31 -14.65
N TYR A 124 -5.62 20.12 -15.03
CA TYR A 124 -6.48 21.24 -15.44
C TYR A 124 -6.71 22.24 -14.31
N GLY A 125 -6.88 21.76 -13.07
CA GLY A 125 -6.96 22.63 -11.90
C GLY A 125 -5.71 23.50 -11.70
N GLU A 126 -4.51 22.95 -11.94
CA GLU A 126 -3.25 23.72 -11.90
C GLU A 126 -3.19 24.77 -13.02
N LEU A 127 -3.59 24.43 -14.24
CA LEU A 127 -3.63 25.38 -15.35
C LEU A 127 -4.56 26.59 -15.07
N VAL A 128 -5.72 26.32 -14.45
CA VAL A 128 -6.63 27.41 -14.04
C VAL A 128 -5.98 28.28 -12.97
N ARG A 129 -5.38 27.70 -11.93
CA ARG A 129 -4.67 28.46 -10.89
C ARG A 129 -3.51 29.30 -11.45
N ALA A 130 -2.87 28.81 -12.51
CA ALA A 130 -1.80 29.54 -13.20
C ALA A 130 -2.31 30.63 -14.19
N GLY A 131 -3.64 30.83 -14.31
CA GLY A 131 -4.24 31.84 -15.20
C GLY A 131 -4.16 31.46 -16.68
N ALA A 132 -4.08 30.16 -17.00
CA ALA A 132 -4.03 29.72 -18.39
C ALA A 132 -5.39 29.81 -19.07
N TRP A 133 -6.48 29.59 -18.33
CA TRP A 133 -7.83 29.62 -18.94
C TRP A 133 -8.27 31.03 -19.34
N GLU A 134 -7.95 32.07 -18.55
CA GLU A 134 -8.27 33.46 -18.90
C GLU A 134 -7.55 33.93 -20.16
N LYS A 135 -6.46 33.28 -20.53
CA LYS A 135 -5.67 33.57 -21.73
C LYS A 135 -6.07 32.72 -22.94
N SER A 136 -6.97 31.78 -22.75
CA SER A 136 -7.40 30.90 -23.83
C SER A 136 -8.21 31.66 -24.87
N PRO A 137 -7.94 31.47 -26.17
CA PRO A 137 -8.73 32.08 -27.23
C PRO A 137 -10.09 31.39 -27.43
N ILE A 138 -10.34 30.28 -26.74
CA ILE A 138 -11.58 29.50 -26.79
C ILE A 138 -12.11 29.28 -25.40
N TYR A 139 -13.35 28.83 -25.26
CA TYR A 139 -14.04 28.64 -23.95
C TYR A 139 -13.46 27.51 -23.08
N THR A 140 -12.54 26.73 -23.60
CA THR A 140 -11.99 25.52 -22.95
C THR A 140 -10.47 25.45 -23.08
N LEU A 141 -9.85 24.50 -22.35
CA LEU A 141 -8.47 24.04 -22.51
C LEU A 141 -8.46 22.58 -22.93
N LEU A 142 -7.60 22.18 -23.87
CA LEU A 142 -7.43 20.81 -24.37
C LEU A 142 -5.95 20.38 -24.31
N GLU A 143 -5.28 20.78 -23.24
CA GLU A 143 -3.83 20.60 -23.06
C GLU A 143 -3.44 19.14 -22.77
N PHE A 144 -4.35 18.38 -22.16
CA PHE A 144 -4.07 16.98 -21.80
C PHE A 144 -4.91 16.03 -22.61
N PRO A 145 -4.31 14.92 -23.13
CA PRO A 145 -5.09 13.82 -23.70
C PRO A 145 -5.97 13.21 -22.61
N SER A 146 -7.24 13.04 -22.89
CA SER A 146 -8.20 12.39 -22.01
C SER A 146 -8.98 11.32 -22.76
N PHE A 147 -9.50 10.33 -22.03
CA PHE A 147 -10.29 9.24 -22.60
C PHE A 147 -11.36 8.73 -21.63
N GLU A 148 -12.42 8.15 -22.19
CA GLU A 148 -13.49 7.52 -21.41
C GLU A 148 -13.08 6.13 -20.94
N LEU A 149 -13.51 5.73 -19.74
CA LEU A 149 -13.27 4.40 -19.18
C LEU A 149 -14.28 3.36 -19.68
N ALA A 150 -15.49 3.77 -20.07
CA ALA A 150 -16.54 2.88 -20.52
C ALA A 150 -16.09 2.02 -21.70
N GLY A 151 -16.32 0.70 -21.59
CA GLY A 151 -15.92 -0.27 -22.60
C GLY A 151 -14.43 -0.65 -22.62
N LYS A 152 -13.61 -0.05 -21.75
CA LYS A 152 -12.19 -0.45 -21.60
C LYS A 152 -12.02 -1.60 -20.62
N SER A 153 -10.88 -2.28 -20.73
CA SER A 153 -10.55 -3.44 -19.92
C SER A 153 -9.57 -3.11 -18.79
N LEU A 154 -9.92 -3.53 -17.57
CA LEU A 154 -9.07 -3.43 -16.36
C LEU A 154 -8.52 -4.80 -15.98
N GLY A 155 -7.22 -5.00 -16.16
CA GLY A 155 -6.49 -6.17 -15.67
C GLY A 155 -6.19 -6.04 -14.17
N ILE A 156 -6.60 -7.04 -13.39
CA ILE A 156 -6.36 -7.08 -11.95
C ILE A 156 -5.40 -8.20 -11.62
N VAL A 157 -4.23 -7.83 -11.10
CA VAL A 157 -3.20 -8.77 -10.65
C VAL A 157 -3.24 -8.86 -9.12
N GLY A 158 -3.81 -9.96 -8.61
CA GLY A 158 -4.10 -10.13 -7.19
C GLY A 158 -5.57 -9.84 -6.85
N TYR A 159 -6.38 -10.90 -6.80
CA TYR A 159 -7.83 -10.81 -6.59
C TYR A 159 -8.22 -11.18 -5.13
N GLY A 160 -7.56 -10.50 -4.18
CA GLY A 160 -7.87 -10.53 -2.75
C GLY A 160 -8.92 -9.47 -2.36
N ASN A 161 -8.94 -9.06 -1.10
CA ASN A 161 -9.90 -8.08 -0.58
C ASN A 161 -9.86 -6.75 -1.36
N ILE A 162 -8.67 -6.24 -1.66
CA ILE A 162 -8.49 -4.98 -2.40
C ILE A 162 -8.89 -5.16 -3.86
N GLY A 163 -8.31 -6.13 -4.57
CA GLY A 163 -8.58 -6.33 -6.00
C GLY A 163 -10.05 -6.60 -6.31
N ARG A 164 -10.77 -7.32 -5.44
CA ARG A 164 -12.23 -7.52 -5.58
C ARG A 164 -12.98 -6.19 -5.47
N ARG A 165 -12.60 -5.35 -4.51
CA ARG A 165 -13.26 -4.06 -4.30
C ARG A 165 -12.95 -3.08 -5.44
N VAL A 166 -11.73 -3.10 -5.98
CA VAL A 166 -11.37 -2.33 -7.19
C VAL A 166 -12.22 -2.78 -8.38
N ALA A 167 -12.36 -4.11 -8.61
CA ALA A 167 -13.21 -4.64 -9.68
C ALA A 167 -14.67 -4.21 -9.53
N GLU A 168 -15.20 -4.23 -8.31
CA GLU A 168 -16.57 -3.81 -8.01
C GLU A 168 -16.79 -2.32 -8.33
N MET A 169 -15.88 -1.45 -7.88
CA MET A 169 -15.97 -0.01 -8.15
C MET A 169 -15.78 0.30 -9.64
N ALA A 170 -14.86 -0.36 -10.31
CA ALA A 170 -14.54 -0.15 -11.71
C ALA A 170 -15.72 -0.44 -12.65
N ARG A 171 -16.57 -1.43 -12.30
CA ARG A 171 -17.79 -1.71 -13.07
C ARG A 171 -18.74 -0.52 -13.14
N GLY A 172 -18.79 0.30 -12.07
CA GLY A 172 -19.59 1.53 -12.05
C GLY A 172 -19.18 2.56 -13.11
N PHE A 173 -17.93 2.46 -13.60
CA PHE A 173 -17.39 3.29 -14.70
C PHE A 173 -17.44 2.59 -16.06
N GLY A 174 -18.14 1.45 -16.16
CA GLY A 174 -18.25 0.70 -17.42
C GLY A 174 -16.99 -0.08 -17.82
N LEU A 175 -16.03 -0.29 -16.88
CA LEU A 175 -14.83 -1.09 -17.11
C LEU A 175 -15.15 -2.58 -17.08
N GLU A 176 -14.63 -3.32 -18.05
CA GLU A 176 -14.61 -4.78 -18.04
C GLU A 176 -13.40 -5.29 -17.28
N THR A 177 -13.58 -6.23 -16.33
CA THR A 177 -12.48 -6.72 -15.50
C THR A 177 -11.92 -8.04 -16.00
N LEU A 178 -10.60 -8.10 -16.18
CA LEU A 178 -9.80 -9.30 -16.48
C LEU A 178 -8.98 -9.64 -15.23
N ILE A 179 -9.11 -10.87 -14.72
CA ILE A 179 -8.46 -11.26 -13.47
C ILE A 179 -7.31 -12.20 -13.78
N ALA A 180 -6.10 -11.82 -13.36
CA ALA A 180 -4.92 -12.65 -13.50
C ALA A 180 -4.98 -13.87 -12.56
N ALA A 181 -4.51 -15.01 -13.04
CA ALA A 181 -4.18 -16.15 -12.20
C ALA A 181 -3.11 -15.74 -11.17
N ARG A 182 -3.00 -16.50 -10.09
CA ARG A 182 -1.98 -16.24 -9.08
C ARG A 182 -0.60 -16.38 -9.72
N PRO A 183 0.30 -15.38 -9.59
CA PRO A 183 1.66 -15.51 -10.08
C PRO A 183 2.34 -16.77 -9.52
N GLY A 184 3.03 -17.51 -10.38
CA GLY A 184 3.67 -18.78 -10.02
C GLY A 184 2.73 -19.99 -9.88
N SER A 185 1.42 -19.86 -10.15
CA SER A 185 0.53 -21.02 -10.22
C SER A 185 0.64 -21.71 -11.58
N GLU A 186 0.79 -23.02 -11.58
CA GLU A 186 0.72 -23.85 -12.79
C GLU A 186 -0.74 -24.13 -13.16
N GLY A 187 -1.05 -24.10 -14.47
CA GLY A 187 -2.36 -24.46 -15.01
C GLY A 187 -3.42 -23.35 -14.98
N PRO A 188 -4.62 -23.65 -15.50
CA PRO A 188 -5.73 -22.71 -15.47
C PRO A 188 -6.13 -22.47 -14.02
N GLY A 189 -6.03 -21.21 -13.58
CA GLY A 189 -6.51 -20.79 -12.26
C GLY A 189 -8.00 -21.09 -12.04
N PRO A 190 -8.55 -20.79 -10.86
CA PRO A 190 -9.99 -20.88 -10.60
C PRO A 190 -10.78 -20.23 -11.75
N GLN A 191 -11.98 -20.74 -12.04
CA GLN A 191 -12.80 -20.33 -13.19
C GLN A 191 -12.79 -18.82 -13.41
N GLY A 192 -12.53 -18.38 -14.65
CA GLY A 192 -12.53 -16.96 -15.06
C GLY A 192 -11.21 -16.22 -14.85
N ARG A 193 -10.13 -16.88 -14.37
CA ARG A 193 -8.79 -16.27 -14.28
C ARG A 193 -7.96 -16.60 -15.52
N LEU A 194 -7.23 -15.60 -15.99
CA LEU A 194 -6.39 -15.69 -17.18
C LEU A 194 -4.90 -15.73 -16.80
N PRO A 195 -4.04 -16.35 -17.63
CA PRO A 195 -2.60 -16.19 -17.50
C PRO A 195 -2.21 -14.70 -17.45
N LEU A 196 -1.17 -14.35 -16.68
CA LEU A 196 -0.74 -12.95 -16.55
C LEU A 196 -0.47 -12.29 -17.90
N ASP A 197 0.25 -12.98 -18.81
CA ASP A 197 0.58 -12.48 -20.14
C ASP A 197 -0.68 -12.13 -20.95
N GLU A 198 -1.75 -12.92 -20.81
CA GLU A 198 -3.02 -12.64 -21.50
C GLU A 198 -3.74 -11.43 -20.88
N VAL A 199 -3.66 -11.26 -19.56
CA VAL A 199 -4.19 -10.07 -18.91
C VAL A 199 -3.43 -8.83 -19.36
N LEU A 200 -2.10 -8.87 -19.41
CA LEU A 200 -1.27 -7.76 -19.88
C LEU A 200 -1.60 -7.35 -21.31
N LYS A 201 -1.69 -8.32 -22.24
CA LYS A 201 -1.99 -8.08 -23.66
C LYS A 201 -3.38 -7.49 -23.91
N ARG A 202 -4.35 -7.85 -23.08
CA ARG A 202 -5.76 -7.52 -23.31
C ARG A 202 -6.25 -6.29 -22.52
N SER A 203 -5.50 -5.85 -21.51
CA SER A 203 -5.91 -4.77 -20.64
C SER A 203 -5.52 -3.39 -21.16
N ASP A 204 -6.45 -2.43 -21.09
CA ASP A 204 -6.19 -1.01 -21.30
C ASP A 204 -5.59 -0.40 -20.02
N ILE A 205 -5.91 -0.95 -18.86
CA ILE A 205 -5.42 -0.55 -17.55
C ILE A 205 -5.01 -1.81 -16.81
N VAL A 206 -3.82 -1.82 -16.18
CA VAL A 206 -3.35 -2.91 -15.31
C VAL A 206 -3.19 -2.38 -13.90
N SER A 207 -3.79 -3.06 -12.91
CA SER A 207 -3.71 -2.68 -11.49
C SER A 207 -3.21 -3.83 -10.63
N LEU A 208 -2.17 -3.54 -9.83
CA LEU A 208 -1.46 -4.52 -9.02
C LEU A 208 -1.99 -4.50 -7.57
N HIS A 209 -2.39 -5.69 -7.07
CA HIS A 209 -2.91 -5.91 -5.72
C HIS A 209 -2.41 -7.22 -5.10
N CYS A 210 -1.33 -7.79 -5.65
CA CYS A 210 -0.69 -8.99 -5.11
C CYS A 210 0.39 -8.63 -4.07
N PRO A 211 0.74 -9.54 -3.14
CA PRO A 211 1.85 -9.35 -2.22
C PRO A 211 3.19 -9.41 -2.97
N LEU A 212 4.21 -8.78 -2.39
CA LEU A 212 5.60 -8.95 -2.82
C LEU A 212 6.14 -10.27 -2.23
N THR A 213 6.58 -11.15 -3.10
CA THR A 213 7.22 -12.43 -2.77
C THR A 213 8.41 -12.63 -3.70
N PRO A 214 9.28 -13.63 -3.51
CA PRO A 214 10.31 -13.95 -4.49
C PRO A 214 9.76 -14.15 -5.92
N GLN A 215 8.55 -14.72 -6.05
CA GLN A 215 7.90 -14.99 -7.35
C GLN A 215 7.23 -13.77 -7.98
N THR A 216 6.96 -12.72 -7.20
CA THR A 216 6.31 -11.50 -7.69
C THR A 216 7.25 -10.29 -7.73
N ARG A 217 8.49 -10.44 -7.29
CA ARG A 217 9.52 -9.40 -7.42
C ARG A 217 9.77 -9.10 -8.90
N ASN A 218 9.72 -7.81 -9.26
CA ASN A 218 9.81 -7.35 -10.65
C ASN A 218 8.83 -8.08 -11.60
N LEU A 219 7.62 -8.40 -11.09
CA LEU A 219 6.57 -9.05 -11.88
C LEU A 219 6.25 -8.26 -13.15
N VAL A 220 6.34 -6.93 -13.06
CA VAL A 220 6.21 -6.01 -14.18
C VAL A 220 7.60 -5.47 -14.51
N ASP A 221 8.34 -6.25 -15.27
CA ASP A 221 9.64 -5.96 -15.87
C ASP A 221 9.51 -5.41 -17.30
N SER A 222 10.62 -5.22 -18.00
CA SER A 222 10.64 -4.76 -19.39
C SER A 222 9.86 -5.68 -20.35
N ARG A 223 9.90 -7.01 -20.15
CA ARG A 223 9.14 -7.99 -20.94
C ARG A 223 7.64 -7.81 -20.69
N ALA A 224 7.22 -7.71 -19.44
CA ALA A 224 5.82 -7.52 -19.07
C ALA A 224 5.26 -6.19 -19.62
N LEU A 225 6.03 -5.11 -19.52
CA LEU A 225 5.68 -3.79 -20.07
C LEU A 225 5.57 -3.85 -21.61
N ALA A 226 6.42 -4.62 -22.27
CA ALA A 226 6.33 -4.82 -23.74
C ALA A 226 5.08 -5.63 -24.16
N LEU A 227 4.52 -6.46 -23.30
CA LEU A 227 3.26 -7.19 -23.57
C LEU A 227 2.01 -6.32 -23.39
N MET A 228 2.06 -5.26 -22.59
CA MET A 228 0.90 -4.38 -22.39
C MET A 228 0.49 -3.70 -23.71
N LYS A 229 -0.76 -3.32 -23.84
CA LYS A 229 -1.22 -2.55 -25.02
C LYS A 229 -0.44 -1.25 -25.15
N PRO A 230 -0.11 -0.78 -26.35
CA PRO A 230 0.36 0.58 -26.57
C PRO A 230 -0.64 1.58 -25.97
N GLY A 231 -0.15 2.50 -25.16
CA GLY A 231 -1.00 3.49 -24.50
C GLY A 231 -1.79 2.96 -23.29
N ALA A 232 -1.48 1.78 -22.77
CA ALA A 232 -2.08 1.30 -21.52
C ALA A 232 -1.64 2.10 -20.29
N LEU A 233 -2.42 2.02 -19.21
CA LEU A 233 -2.07 2.55 -17.90
C LEU A 233 -1.59 1.44 -16.95
N LEU A 234 -0.64 1.77 -16.08
CA LEU A 234 -0.19 0.89 -14.97
C LEU A 234 -0.45 1.55 -13.62
N ILE A 235 -1.10 0.83 -12.70
CA ILE A 235 -1.37 1.29 -11.35
C ILE A 235 -0.72 0.33 -10.35
N ASN A 236 0.10 0.87 -9.45
CA ASN A 236 0.71 0.09 -8.36
C ASN A 236 0.47 0.78 -7.00
N ALA A 237 -0.54 0.30 -6.28
CA ALA A 237 -0.83 0.67 -4.89
C ALA A 237 -0.62 -0.55 -3.94
N ALA A 238 0.25 -1.49 -4.31
CA ALA A 238 0.51 -2.70 -3.54
C ALA A 238 1.90 -2.69 -2.88
N ARG A 239 2.96 -2.96 -3.65
CA ARG A 239 4.37 -2.94 -3.18
C ARG A 239 5.29 -2.44 -4.29
N GLY A 240 6.27 -1.60 -3.94
CA GLY A 240 7.23 -1.01 -4.90
C GLY A 240 8.00 -2.06 -5.70
N GLY A 241 8.46 -3.13 -5.04
CA GLY A 241 9.25 -4.18 -5.67
C GLY A 241 8.50 -5.09 -6.66
N LEU A 242 7.20 -4.85 -6.92
CA LEU A 242 6.45 -5.54 -7.97
C LEU A 242 6.78 -5.03 -9.38
N VAL A 243 7.29 -3.81 -9.48
CA VAL A 243 7.59 -3.13 -10.75
C VAL A 243 9.07 -2.82 -10.81
N ASP A 244 9.69 -3.12 -11.93
CA ASP A 244 11.03 -2.63 -12.25
C ASP A 244 10.95 -1.14 -12.56
N ALA A 245 11.53 -0.32 -11.69
CA ALA A 245 11.43 1.13 -11.76
C ALA A 245 12.08 1.71 -13.03
N GLU A 246 13.26 1.20 -13.42
CA GLU A 246 13.98 1.69 -14.60
C GLU A 246 13.24 1.31 -15.88
N ALA A 247 12.74 0.07 -15.97
CA ALA A 247 11.95 -0.39 -17.10
C ALA A 247 10.65 0.43 -17.25
N LEU A 248 9.98 0.77 -16.13
CA LEU A 248 8.80 1.62 -16.14
C LEU A 248 9.11 3.04 -16.65
N ILE A 249 10.18 3.66 -16.14
CA ILE A 249 10.60 4.99 -16.57
C ILE A 249 10.90 5.02 -18.07
N GLN A 250 11.61 4.01 -18.57
CA GLN A 250 11.89 3.90 -20.00
C GLN A 250 10.61 3.77 -20.82
N ALA A 251 9.68 2.88 -20.43
CA ALA A 251 8.42 2.68 -21.13
C ALA A 251 7.56 3.96 -21.18
N LEU A 252 7.59 4.79 -20.12
CA LEU A 252 6.90 6.08 -20.08
C LEU A 252 7.56 7.14 -20.97
N ARG A 253 8.91 7.22 -20.98
CA ARG A 253 9.67 8.12 -21.86
C ARG A 253 9.46 7.81 -23.34
N GLU A 254 9.42 6.53 -23.67
CA GLU A 254 9.15 6.05 -25.02
C GLU A 254 7.66 6.13 -25.41
N LYS A 255 6.78 6.62 -24.50
CA LYS A 255 5.33 6.66 -24.69
C LYS A 255 4.71 5.30 -25.02
N ARG A 256 5.36 4.22 -24.61
CA ARG A 256 4.86 2.86 -24.72
C ARG A 256 3.62 2.67 -23.83
N LEU A 257 3.64 3.29 -22.65
CA LEU A 257 2.48 3.47 -21.77
C LEU A 257 1.99 4.92 -21.87
N ALA A 258 0.67 5.11 -21.79
CA ALA A 258 0.08 6.46 -21.69
C ALA A 258 0.38 7.08 -20.32
N GLY A 259 0.45 6.28 -19.28
CA GLY A 259 0.78 6.75 -17.95
C GLY A 259 0.93 5.65 -16.92
N ALA A 260 1.49 6.01 -15.76
CA ALA A 260 1.54 5.15 -14.60
C ALA A 260 1.27 5.93 -13.31
N ALA A 261 0.65 5.26 -12.33
CA ALA A 261 0.49 5.77 -10.98
C ALA A 261 1.07 4.77 -9.96
N VAL A 262 1.95 5.25 -9.09
CA VAL A 262 2.69 4.44 -8.13
C VAL A 262 2.55 5.07 -6.75
N ASP A 263 1.85 4.38 -5.82
CA ASP A 263 1.70 4.84 -4.43
C ASP A 263 2.81 4.30 -3.51
N VAL A 264 3.61 3.34 -3.99
CA VAL A 264 4.56 2.58 -3.18
C VAL A 264 5.92 2.50 -3.87
N LEU A 265 6.99 2.61 -3.09
CA LEU A 265 8.37 2.55 -3.59
C LEU A 265 9.15 1.39 -2.95
N THR A 266 10.29 1.05 -3.52
CA THR A 266 11.17 -0.01 -2.98
C THR A 266 11.84 0.40 -1.68
N GLN A 267 12.04 1.70 -1.48
CA GLN A 267 12.53 2.30 -0.25
C GLN A 267 11.61 3.45 0.15
N GLU A 268 11.13 3.43 1.39
CA GLU A 268 10.20 4.40 1.96
C GLU A 268 10.63 4.81 3.38
N PRO A 269 10.81 6.11 3.68
CA PRO A 269 10.79 7.24 2.75
C PRO A 269 11.87 7.12 1.65
N PRO A 270 11.60 7.61 0.43
CA PRO A 270 12.58 7.54 -0.65
C PRO A 270 13.74 8.52 -0.41
N PRO A 271 14.97 8.14 -0.81
CA PRO A 271 16.06 9.10 -0.89
C PRO A 271 15.81 10.10 -2.02
N PRO A 272 16.43 11.31 -1.96
CA PRO A 272 16.22 12.38 -2.96
C PRO A 272 16.56 11.96 -4.41
N ASP A 273 17.41 10.98 -4.56
CA ASP A 273 17.89 10.45 -5.85
C ASP A 273 17.14 9.21 -6.32
N HIS A 274 16.08 8.79 -5.62
CA HIS A 274 15.26 7.65 -6.03
C HIS A 274 14.75 7.81 -7.47
N PRO A 275 14.93 6.81 -8.36
CA PRO A 275 14.65 6.95 -9.80
C PRO A 275 13.23 7.46 -10.11
N LEU A 276 12.20 6.85 -9.50
CA LEU A 276 10.82 7.26 -9.71
C LEU A 276 10.52 8.67 -9.19
N ILE A 277 11.19 9.13 -8.12
CA ILE A 277 11.02 10.50 -7.62
C ILE A 277 11.63 11.52 -8.60
N LYS A 278 12.80 11.20 -9.19
CA LYS A 278 13.39 12.04 -10.24
C LYS A 278 12.50 12.07 -11.48
N ALA A 279 12.10 10.91 -11.95
CA ALA A 279 11.27 10.78 -13.15
C ALA A 279 9.91 11.49 -13.01
N ALA A 280 9.28 11.45 -11.83
CA ALA A 280 8.01 12.14 -11.57
C ALA A 280 8.09 13.67 -11.64
N LYS A 281 9.29 14.25 -11.55
CA LYS A 281 9.52 15.69 -11.75
C LYS A 281 9.68 16.07 -13.22
N GLU A 282 9.92 15.10 -14.09
CA GLU A 282 10.22 15.28 -15.52
C GLU A 282 9.08 14.77 -16.42
N LEU A 283 8.32 13.77 -15.95
CA LEU A 283 7.34 13.05 -16.75
C LEU A 283 5.93 13.37 -16.28
N ASP A 284 5.16 14.05 -17.11
CA ASP A 284 3.75 14.38 -16.83
C ASP A 284 2.83 13.15 -16.77
N ASN A 285 3.27 12.04 -17.35
CA ASN A 285 2.53 10.78 -17.36
C ASN A 285 2.93 9.80 -16.24
N LEU A 286 3.72 10.26 -15.26
CA LEU A 286 4.04 9.50 -14.04
C LEU A 286 3.52 10.21 -12.80
N LEU A 287 2.57 9.57 -12.11
CA LEU A 287 2.04 10.05 -10.84
C LEU A 287 2.63 9.20 -9.70
N VAL A 288 3.35 9.82 -8.77
CA VAL A 288 3.86 9.17 -7.56
C VAL A 288 3.17 9.76 -6.35
N THR A 289 2.61 8.92 -5.48
CA THR A 289 1.97 9.31 -4.23
C THR A 289 2.68 8.67 -3.02
N PRO A 290 2.64 9.29 -1.83
CA PRO A 290 3.53 8.93 -0.72
C PRO A 290 2.97 7.80 0.16
N HIS A 291 2.64 6.64 -0.42
CA HIS A 291 2.08 5.47 0.27
C HIS A 291 0.88 5.84 1.15
N CYS A 292 -0.07 6.56 0.57
CA CYS A 292 -1.23 7.09 1.27
C CYS A 292 -2.58 6.47 0.86
N ALA A 293 -2.60 5.48 -0.02
CA ALA A 293 -3.83 4.83 -0.46
C ALA A 293 -4.68 4.26 0.69
N TRP A 294 -4.04 3.88 1.80
CA TRP A 294 -4.68 3.33 2.99
C TRP A 294 -5.18 4.38 3.99
N SER A 295 -4.81 5.65 3.85
CA SER A 295 -4.82 6.68 4.90
C SER A 295 -6.17 7.33 5.19
N ALA A 296 -7.29 6.89 4.58
CA ALA A 296 -8.62 7.41 4.89
C ALA A 296 -8.90 7.32 6.39
N ARG A 297 -9.55 8.33 6.95
CA ARG A 297 -9.84 8.42 8.40
C ARG A 297 -10.55 7.18 8.92
N GLU A 298 -11.55 6.71 8.19
CA GLU A 298 -12.33 5.52 8.54
C GLU A 298 -11.47 4.24 8.51
N ALA A 299 -10.51 4.16 7.59
CA ALA A 299 -9.56 3.04 7.54
C ALA A 299 -8.60 3.07 8.75
N ARG A 300 -8.07 4.25 9.11
CA ARG A 300 -7.22 4.42 10.28
C ARG A 300 -7.99 4.16 11.59
N GLN A 301 -9.26 4.54 11.66
CA GLN A 301 -10.10 4.22 12.81
C GLN A 301 -10.30 2.70 12.94
N ARG A 302 -10.72 2.01 11.85
CA ARG A 302 -10.83 0.55 11.85
C ARG A 302 -9.51 -0.14 12.23
N LEU A 303 -8.39 0.37 11.72
CA LEU A 303 -7.07 -0.13 12.06
C LEU A 303 -6.84 -0.13 13.57
N MET A 304 -7.08 1.01 14.23
CA MET A 304 -6.86 1.14 15.67
C MET A 304 -7.88 0.37 16.50
N ASP A 305 -9.13 0.26 16.05
CA ASP A 305 -10.13 -0.59 16.69
C ASP A 305 -9.70 -2.08 16.64
N GLU A 306 -9.20 -2.56 15.51
CA GLU A 306 -8.70 -3.93 15.34
C GLU A 306 -7.43 -4.19 16.17
N VAL A 307 -6.50 -3.22 16.26
CA VAL A 307 -5.33 -3.31 17.15
C VAL A 307 -5.79 -3.46 18.61
N LEU A 308 -6.78 -2.67 19.04
CA LEU A 308 -7.36 -2.78 20.36
C LEU A 308 -7.94 -4.17 20.63
N GLU A 309 -8.73 -4.70 19.69
CA GLU A 309 -9.31 -6.05 19.79
C GLU A 309 -8.26 -7.15 19.79
N ASN A 310 -7.16 -7.00 19.04
CA ASN A 310 -6.02 -7.94 19.09
C ASN A 310 -5.37 -7.96 20.49
N ILE A 311 -5.16 -6.80 21.13
CA ILE A 311 -4.60 -6.70 22.47
C ILE A 311 -5.59 -7.26 23.50
N LEU A 312 -6.89 -6.95 23.40
CA LEU A 312 -7.91 -7.53 24.27
C LEU A 312 -8.00 -9.06 24.15
N ALA A 313 -7.92 -9.61 22.94
CA ALA A 313 -7.85 -11.06 22.73
C ALA A 313 -6.60 -11.66 23.40
N PHE A 314 -5.45 -10.99 23.24
CA PHE A 314 -4.21 -11.40 23.89
C PHE A 314 -4.36 -11.46 25.42
N THR A 315 -4.95 -10.45 26.07
CA THR A 315 -5.16 -10.46 27.53
C THR A 315 -6.07 -11.58 28.02
N ARG A 316 -6.91 -12.13 27.14
CA ARG A 316 -7.81 -13.27 27.41
C ARG A 316 -7.19 -14.62 27.03
N GLY A 317 -5.92 -14.65 26.58
CA GLY A 317 -5.26 -15.87 26.11
C GLY A 317 -5.80 -16.37 24.76
N GLN A 318 -6.53 -15.55 24.01
CA GLN A 318 -7.12 -15.92 22.73
C GLN A 318 -6.21 -15.52 21.56
N ASP A 319 -6.23 -16.31 20.50
CA ASP A 319 -5.56 -15.97 19.25
C ASP A 319 -6.50 -15.15 18.34
N ARG A 320 -6.01 -14.00 17.88
CA ARG A 320 -6.70 -13.14 16.91
C ARG A 320 -5.67 -12.52 15.97
N ASN A 321 -5.87 -12.70 14.67
CA ASN A 321 -4.97 -12.16 13.64
C ASN A 321 -3.48 -12.46 13.88
N ARG A 322 -3.18 -13.58 14.52
CA ARG A 322 -1.83 -14.00 14.84
C ARG A 322 -1.08 -14.42 13.58
N VAL A 323 0.16 -13.94 13.42
CA VAL A 323 1.07 -14.25 12.31
C VAL A 323 2.38 -14.90 12.79
N ALA A 324 2.71 -14.79 14.08
CA ALA A 324 3.80 -15.48 14.74
C ALA A 324 3.49 -15.75 16.24
#